data_5476314acc0c02fe1cecb9dea706f049
#
_entry.id   5476314acc0c02fe1cecb9dea706f049
#
_cell.length_a   1.000
_cell.length_b   1.000
_cell.length_c   1.000
_cell.angle_alpha   90.00
_cell.angle_beta   90.00
_cell.angle_gamma   90.00
#
_symmetry.space_group_name_H-M   'P 1'
#
loop_
_entity.id
_entity.type
_entity.pdbx_description
1 polymer ?
#
loop_
_entity_poly.entity_id
_entity_poly.type
_entity_poly.pdbx_seq_one_letter_code
_entity_poly.pdbx_strand_id
1 'polypeptide(L)'
;MIKDKRFLGVVVNIAVSIFSLYLVAFLLNIELNFTILVVVIGFRILASFLLFDDYKLSWSKASTKTGLMKIVLALIAFAIYTPILYYFYSVPFNLLFIDVVFYTFMINILVYVYKYFYSIKGNKKTKSLVIYGAGKAGLQLQREFLSSEYKLICFIDDDEILHHRSIDGISIFSREKYSLNYKNRFDLMIIAMPSASQEQIKSIYESMQDKFEKIKILPSMQNILKKELFVKQLKDIGVEDLLARYPKDLDKNAIQNFIKDKIVLITGAGGSIGSEISRQCKAYGAKQLILVDHSEFNLYSILEELQDENIIPIMQSVKDINILESTFSKYRPQIVIHAAAYKHVPLVEHNILEGITNNIIGTKNTIDLSIKYKVEKFVLISTDKAVRPTNVMGTTKRVCELYAQNVDSKNTEIVAVRFGNVLGSSGSVIPKFKAQIEAGKNITVTHPEITRYFMLIPEACELVLQAASIGKGGEIF
;
A
#
# COMPACT_ATOMS: atom_id res chain seq x y z
N MET A 1 -40.00 -22.75 0.09
CA MET A 1 -40.88 -22.33 1.19
C MET A 1 -40.02 -21.54 2.19
N ILE A 2 -40.48 -20.36 2.62
CA ILE A 2 -39.81 -19.32 3.44
C ILE A 2 -38.49 -18.77 2.81
N LYS A 3 -38.60 -18.01 1.72
CA LYS A 3 -37.49 -17.24 1.12
C LYS A 3 -37.19 -15.90 1.84
N ASP A 4 -38.07 -15.45 2.74
CA ASP A 4 -37.89 -14.15 3.40
C ASP A 4 -37.42 -14.35 4.87
N LYS A 5 -36.12 -14.09 5.08
CA LYS A 5 -35.47 -14.17 6.41
C LYS A 5 -36.08 -13.21 7.45
N ARG A 6 -36.85 -12.20 7.01
CA ARG A 6 -37.56 -11.24 7.86
C ARG A 6 -38.74 -11.91 8.59
N PHE A 7 -39.50 -12.77 7.89
CA PHE A 7 -40.61 -13.51 8.47
C PHE A 7 -40.14 -14.48 9.55
N LEU A 8 -38.98 -15.11 9.39
CA LEU A 8 -38.40 -16.01 10.37
C LEU A 8 -38.15 -15.32 11.74
N GLY A 9 -37.65 -14.07 11.72
CA GLY A 9 -37.42 -13.30 12.95
C GLY A 9 -38.67 -13.03 13.75
N VAL A 10 -39.78 -12.71 13.06
CA VAL A 10 -41.09 -12.50 13.71
C VAL A 10 -41.65 -13.80 14.30
N VAL A 11 -41.55 -14.90 13.54
CA VAL A 11 -42.02 -16.22 14.01
C VAL A 11 -41.26 -16.66 15.26
N VAL A 12 -39.93 -16.50 15.28
CA VAL A 12 -39.13 -16.84 16.47
C VAL A 12 -39.46 -15.92 17.65
N ASN A 13 -39.72 -14.64 17.42
CA ASN A 13 -40.13 -13.70 18.48
C ASN A 13 -41.46 -14.13 19.13
N ILE A 14 -42.44 -14.53 18.31
CA ILE A 14 -43.71 -15.08 18.79
C ILE A 14 -43.48 -16.36 19.60
N ALA A 15 -42.73 -17.31 19.05
CA ALA A 15 -42.46 -18.58 19.71
C ALA A 15 -41.78 -18.43 21.08
N VAL A 16 -40.77 -17.55 21.16
CA VAL A 16 -40.07 -17.23 22.41
C VAL A 16 -41.00 -16.54 23.40
N SER A 17 -41.86 -15.64 22.93
CA SER A 17 -42.84 -14.97 23.79
C SER A 17 -43.84 -15.95 24.39
N ILE A 18 -44.35 -16.88 23.59
CA ILE A 18 -45.26 -17.94 24.06
C ILE A 18 -44.53 -18.81 25.09
N PHE A 19 -43.33 -19.30 24.74
CA PHE A 19 -42.59 -20.20 25.60
C PHE A 19 -42.22 -19.54 26.94
N SER A 20 -41.76 -18.29 26.93
CA SER A 20 -41.35 -17.59 28.15
C SER A 20 -42.55 -17.40 29.09
N LEU A 21 -43.68 -16.95 28.55
CA LEU A 21 -44.89 -16.69 29.36
C LEU A 21 -45.45 -17.96 29.98
N TYR A 22 -45.55 -19.05 29.19
CA TYR A 22 -46.04 -20.35 29.73
C TYR A 22 -45.08 -20.93 30.77
N LEU A 23 -43.77 -20.84 30.55
CA LEU A 23 -42.78 -21.36 31.50
C LEU A 23 -42.86 -20.61 32.85
N VAL A 24 -42.94 -19.29 32.79
CA VAL A 24 -42.98 -18.47 34.02
C VAL A 24 -44.30 -18.66 34.75
N ALA A 25 -45.43 -18.77 34.04
CA ALA A 25 -46.73 -19.05 34.63
C ALA A 25 -46.76 -20.44 35.30
N PHE A 26 -46.20 -21.45 34.65
CA PHE A 26 -46.04 -22.79 35.23
C PHE A 26 -45.21 -22.77 36.50
N LEU A 27 -44.09 -22.06 36.51
CA LEU A 27 -43.20 -21.93 37.68
C LEU A 27 -43.86 -21.21 38.87
N LEU A 28 -44.80 -20.30 38.59
CA LEU A 28 -45.53 -19.53 39.61
C LEU A 28 -46.87 -20.11 39.95
N ASN A 29 -47.27 -21.24 39.35
CA ASN A 29 -48.59 -21.86 39.49
C ASN A 29 -49.76 -20.89 39.18
N ILE A 30 -49.64 -20.12 38.10
CA ILE A 30 -50.65 -19.15 37.68
C ILE A 30 -51.29 -19.65 36.38
N GLU A 31 -52.65 -19.68 36.33
CA GLU A 31 -53.35 -19.99 35.10
C GLU A 31 -53.33 -18.86 34.13
N LEU A 32 -52.87 -19.13 32.86
CA LEU A 32 -52.84 -18.18 31.80
C LEU A 32 -54.14 -18.14 31.01
N ASN A 33 -54.71 -16.94 30.91
CA ASN A 33 -55.79 -16.66 30.01
C ASN A 33 -55.34 -16.35 28.62
N PHE A 34 -56.04 -16.80 27.57
CA PHE A 34 -55.69 -16.53 26.17
C PHE A 34 -55.51 -15.01 25.88
N THR A 35 -56.30 -14.17 26.54
CA THR A 35 -56.21 -12.70 26.42
C THR A 35 -54.88 -12.17 26.87
N ILE A 36 -54.27 -12.68 27.95
CA ILE A 36 -52.96 -12.28 28.45
C ILE A 36 -51.87 -12.55 27.39
N LEU A 37 -51.94 -13.75 26.80
CA LEU A 37 -51.01 -14.17 25.75
C LEU A 37 -51.08 -13.23 24.53
N VAL A 38 -52.31 -12.93 24.06
CA VAL A 38 -52.51 -12.06 22.88
C VAL A 38 -52.00 -10.62 23.14
N VAL A 39 -52.28 -10.09 24.34
CA VAL A 39 -51.83 -8.73 24.69
C VAL A 39 -50.31 -8.65 24.76
N VAL A 40 -49.62 -9.58 25.47
CA VAL A 40 -48.18 -9.55 25.62
C VAL A 40 -47.47 -9.70 24.26
N ILE A 41 -47.90 -10.69 23.45
CA ILE A 41 -47.31 -10.93 22.14
C ILE A 41 -47.61 -9.75 21.21
N GLY A 42 -48.84 -9.24 21.21
CA GLY A 42 -49.22 -8.10 20.36
C GLY A 42 -48.37 -6.88 20.61
N PHE A 43 -48.15 -6.49 21.86
CA PHE A 43 -47.30 -5.34 22.17
C PHE A 43 -45.84 -5.58 21.90
N ARG A 44 -45.29 -6.79 22.08
CA ARG A 44 -43.88 -7.11 21.69
C ARG A 44 -43.68 -7.05 20.18
N ILE A 45 -44.63 -7.56 19.39
CA ILE A 45 -44.60 -7.48 17.95
C ILE A 45 -44.74 -6.02 17.49
N LEU A 46 -45.68 -5.28 18.05
CA LEU A 46 -45.93 -3.88 17.72
C LEU A 46 -44.68 -3.02 17.99
N ALA A 47 -44.03 -3.21 19.14
CA ALA A 47 -42.77 -2.55 19.46
C ALA A 47 -41.66 -2.90 18.45
N SER A 48 -41.55 -4.15 18.03
CA SER A 48 -40.58 -4.59 17.02
C SER A 48 -40.82 -3.98 15.63
N PHE A 49 -42.09 -3.72 15.27
CA PHE A 49 -42.43 -3.10 13.98
C PHE A 49 -42.33 -1.58 13.98
N LEU A 50 -42.77 -0.91 15.07
CA LEU A 50 -42.85 0.54 15.13
C LEU A 50 -41.52 1.21 15.52
N LEU A 51 -40.72 0.50 16.31
CA LEU A 51 -39.49 1.03 16.85
C LEU A 51 -38.28 0.33 16.25
N PHE A 52 -37.30 1.11 15.72
CA PHE A 52 -36.01 0.62 15.26
C PHE A 52 -35.98 -0.36 14.07
N ASP A 53 -37.10 -0.62 13.39
CA ASP A 53 -37.16 -1.57 12.27
C ASP A 53 -36.55 -2.97 12.61
N ASP A 54 -36.70 -3.47 13.83
CA ASP A 54 -36.04 -4.68 14.33
C ASP A 54 -36.28 -5.90 13.42
N TYR A 55 -37.45 -5.99 12.79
CA TYR A 55 -37.79 -7.07 11.84
C TYR A 55 -36.96 -7.07 10.57
N LYS A 56 -36.30 -5.94 10.24
CA LYS A 56 -35.36 -5.81 9.08
C LYS A 56 -33.95 -6.25 9.43
N LEU A 57 -33.59 -6.42 10.71
CA LEU A 57 -32.26 -6.73 11.14
C LEU A 57 -31.84 -8.16 10.81
N SER A 58 -30.65 -8.31 10.22
CA SER A 58 -30.07 -9.63 9.98
C SER A 58 -29.36 -10.13 11.24
N TRP A 59 -29.86 -11.22 11.84
CA TRP A 59 -29.24 -11.84 13.02
C TRP A 59 -27.79 -12.34 12.77
N SER A 60 -27.48 -12.67 11.53
CA SER A 60 -26.09 -13.05 11.16
C SER A 60 -25.08 -11.93 11.33
N LYS A 61 -25.54 -10.66 11.33
CA LYS A 61 -24.71 -9.45 11.53
C LYS A 61 -24.95 -8.81 12.89
N ALA A 62 -25.57 -9.51 13.84
CA ALA A 62 -25.86 -8.98 15.16
C ALA A 62 -24.61 -8.44 15.86
N SER A 63 -24.74 -7.31 16.53
CA SER A 63 -23.70 -6.66 17.32
C SER A 63 -24.18 -6.46 18.75
N THR A 64 -23.32 -6.00 19.65
CA THR A 64 -23.70 -5.60 21.02
C THR A 64 -24.86 -4.59 21.00
N LYS A 65 -24.84 -3.67 20.03
CA LYS A 65 -25.92 -2.70 19.82
C LYS A 65 -27.26 -3.39 19.49
N THR A 66 -27.24 -4.48 18.72
CA THR A 66 -28.43 -5.27 18.41
C THR A 66 -29.03 -5.91 19.66
N GLY A 67 -28.18 -6.46 20.54
CA GLY A 67 -28.64 -7.04 21.81
C GLY A 67 -29.24 -5.99 22.74
N LEU A 68 -28.60 -4.85 22.93
CA LEU A 68 -29.11 -3.73 23.71
C LEU A 68 -30.45 -3.24 23.17
N MET A 69 -30.58 -3.13 21.86
CA MET A 69 -31.83 -2.70 21.22
C MET A 69 -33.02 -3.66 21.53
N LYS A 70 -32.79 -4.98 21.52
CA LYS A 70 -33.79 -5.96 21.88
C LYS A 70 -34.23 -5.87 23.36
N ILE A 71 -33.27 -5.53 24.24
CA ILE A 71 -33.58 -5.24 25.66
C ILE A 71 -34.49 -4.02 25.76
N VAL A 72 -34.15 -2.94 25.10
CA VAL A 72 -34.92 -1.68 25.12
C VAL A 72 -36.35 -1.92 24.57
N LEU A 73 -36.49 -2.62 23.45
CA LEU A 73 -37.79 -2.96 22.87
C LEU A 73 -38.67 -3.79 23.82
N ALA A 74 -38.07 -4.77 24.49
CA ALA A 74 -38.80 -5.58 25.47
C ALA A 74 -39.27 -4.76 26.68
N LEU A 75 -38.43 -3.84 27.17
CA LEU A 75 -38.78 -2.96 28.30
C LEU A 75 -39.88 -1.95 27.92
N ILE A 76 -39.83 -1.40 26.70
CA ILE A 76 -40.91 -0.49 26.23
C ILE A 76 -42.23 -1.25 26.13
N ALA A 77 -42.22 -2.43 25.50
CA ALA A 77 -43.42 -3.26 25.43
C ALA A 77 -43.97 -3.59 26.85
N PHE A 78 -43.07 -3.98 27.78
CA PHE A 78 -43.39 -4.26 29.17
C PHE A 78 -44.02 -3.06 29.87
N ALA A 79 -43.49 -1.85 29.72
CA ALA A 79 -44.02 -0.64 30.32
C ALA A 79 -45.45 -0.32 29.83
N ILE A 80 -45.80 -0.73 28.61
CA ILE A 80 -47.14 -0.47 28.02
C ILE A 80 -48.15 -1.54 28.43
N TYR A 81 -47.83 -2.83 28.32
CA TYR A 81 -48.81 -3.89 28.58
C TYR A 81 -49.00 -4.18 30.08
N THR A 82 -48.00 -3.88 30.92
CA THR A 82 -48.08 -4.20 32.36
C THR A 82 -49.19 -3.44 33.06
N PRO A 83 -49.39 -2.13 32.92
CA PRO A 83 -50.54 -1.44 33.55
C PRO A 83 -51.88 -2.00 33.06
N ILE A 84 -51.97 -2.31 31.76
CA ILE A 84 -53.21 -2.86 31.18
C ILE A 84 -53.55 -4.20 31.82
N LEU A 85 -52.60 -5.11 31.88
CA LEU A 85 -52.84 -6.45 32.43
C LEU A 85 -53.02 -6.46 33.96
N TYR A 86 -52.30 -5.58 34.65
CA TYR A 86 -52.40 -5.46 36.10
C TYR A 86 -53.76 -4.89 36.56
N TYR A 87 -54.21 -3.77 35.95
CA TYR A 87 -55.44 -3.11 36.38
C TYR A 87 -56.70 -3.73 35.78
N PHE A 88 -56.73 -4.20 34.55
CA PHE A 88 -57.96 -4.69 33.90
C PHE A 88 -58.10 -6.20 33.97
N TYR A 89 -56.99 -6.97 34.15
CA TYR A 89 -57.03 -8.43 34.16
C TYR A 89 -56.50 -9.04 35.46
N SER A 90 -56.14 -8.22 36.45
CA SER A 90 -55.62 -8.63 37.77
C SER A 90 -54.42 -9.58 37.69
N VAL A 91 -53.59 -9.41 36.66
CA VAL A 91 -52.38 -10.25 36.46
C VAL A 91 -51.31 -9.84 37.48
N PRO A 92 -50.69 -10.76 38.21
CA PRO A 92 -49.68 -10.45 39.19
C PRO A 92 -48.42 -9.82 38.52
N PHE A 93 -47.91 -8.72 39.10
CA PHE A 93 -46.75 -8.01 38.57
C PHE A 93 -45.48 -8.88 38.49
N ASN A 94 -45.29 -9.76 39.46
CA ASN A 94 -44.13 -10.68 39.48
C ASN A 94 -44.14 -11.62 38.27
N LEU A 95 -45.25 -12.09 37.77
CA LEU A 95 -45.36 -12.90 36.55
C LEU A 95 -44.84 -12.09 35.34
N LEU A 96 -45.34 -10.88 35.18
CA LEU A 96 -44.97 -10.02 34.02
C LEU A 96 -43.52 -9.60 34.08
N PHE A 97 -42.99 -9.31 35.27
CA PHE A 97 -41.60 -8.93 35.47
C PHE A 97 -40.60 -10.08 35.18
N ILE A 98 -40.86 -11.26 35.73
CA ILE A 98 -40.02 -12.43 35.50
C ILE A 98 -40.08 -12.84 34.02
N ASP A 99 -41.28 -12.77 33.41
CA ASP A 99 -41.43 -13.09 31.97
C ASP A 99 -40.63 -12.15 31.07
N VAL A 100 -40.62 -10.83 31.27
CA VAL A 100 -39.83 -9.92 30.43
C VAL A 100 -38.34 -10.15 30.59
N VAL A 101 -37.84 -10.46 31.78
CA VAL A 101 -36.46 -10.81 32.02
C VAL A 101 -36.08 -12.09 31.28
N PHE A 102 -36.92 -13.15 31.44
CA PHE A 102 -36.68 -14.43 30.81
C PHE A 102 -36.74 -14.36 29.28
N TYR A 103 -37.78 -13.70 28.76
CA TYR A 103 -37.92 -13.44 27.33
C TYR A 103 -36.70 -12.70 26.74
N THR A 104 -36.26 -11.65 27.43
CA THR A 104 -35.12 -10.83 26.97
C THR A 104 -33.84 -11.64 26.95
N PHE A 105 -33.62 -12.48 27.94
CA PHE A 105 -32.46 -13.38 27.99
C PHE A 105 -32.50 -14.41 26.86
N MET A 106 -33.64 -15.10 26.67
CA MET A 106 -33.82 -16.11 25.63
C MET A 106 -33.63 -15.55 24.21
N ILE A 107 -34.25 -14.41 23.89
CA ILE A 107 -34.16 -13.84 22.54
C ILE A 107 -32.74 -13.42 22.22
N ASN A 108 -31.99 -12.86 23.17
CA ASN A 108 -30.60 -12.50 22.99
C ASN A 108 -29.70 -13.74 22.79
N ILE A 109 -29.86 -14.78 23.60
CA ILE A 109 -29.14 -16.05 23.42
C ILE A 109 -29.38 -16.59 22.00
N LEU A 110 -30.63 -16.68 21.56
CA LEU A 110 -30.95 -17.20 20.22
C LEU A 110 -30.33 -16.39 19.10
N VAL A 111 -30.29 -15.05 19.21
CA VAL A 111 -29.63 -14.18 18.21
C VAL A 111 -28.12 -14.45 18.15
N TYR A 112 -27.46 -14.58 19.30
CA TYR A 112 -26.02 -14.84 19.35
C TYR A 112 -25.67 -16.28 18.95
N VAL A 113 -26.47 -17.26 19.33
CA VAL A 113 -26.30 -18.66 18.88
C VAL A 113 -26.49 -18.76 17.37
N TYR A 114 -27.49 -18.11 16.80
CA TYR A 114 -27.69 -18.07 15.35
C TYR A 114 -26.50 -17.41 14.64
N LYS A 115 -26.00 -16.28 15.15
CA LYS A 115 -24.82 -15.62 14.64
C LYS A 115 -23.62 -16.56 14.67
N TYR A 116 -23.40 -17.27 15.77
CA TYR A 116 -22.28 -18.21 15.93
C TYR A 116 -22.34 -19.33 14.88
N PHE A 117 -23.49 -20.01 14.75
CA PHE A 117 -23.65 -21.06 13.74
C PHE A 117 -23.57 -20.54 12.30
N TYR A 118 -24.05 -19.31 12.04
CA TYR A 118 -23.94 -18.70 10.72
C TYR A 118 -22.49 -18.35 10.39
N SER A 119 -21.71 -17.91 11.36
CA SER A 119 -20.28 -17.63 11.19
C SER A 119 -19.45 -18.89 10.89
N ILE A 120 -19.85 -20.03 11.46
CA ILE A 120 -19.20 -21.32 11.18
C ILE A 120 -19.55 -21.83 9.77
N LYS A 121 -20.76 -21.56 9.28
CA LYS A 121 -21.21 -22.00 7.94
C LYS A 121 -20.67 -21.14 6.78
N GLY A 122 -20.14 -19.96 7.08
CA GLY A 122 -19.56 -19.07 6.10
C GLY A 122 -18.15 -19.49 5.71
N ASN A 123 -17.91 -19.79 4.44
CA ASN A 123 -16.67 -20.13 3.74
C ASN A 123 -15.81 -21.22 4.42
N LYS A 124 -15.72 -22.37 3.77
CA LYS A 124 -14.64 -23.33 4.07
C LYS A 124 -13.30 -22.60 3.91
N LYS A 125 -12.68 -22.26 5.03
CA LYS A 125 -11.34 -21.68 5.07
C LYS A 125 -10.37 -22.78 4.66
N THR A 126 -9.89 -22.74 3.44
CA THR A 126 -9.04 -23.78 2.83
C THR A 126 -7.58 -23.42 2.86
N LYS A 127 -7.23 -22.13 3.01
CA LYS A 127 -5.87 -21.63 3.01
C LYS A 127 -5.45 -21.14 4.39
N SER A 128 -4.20 -21.30 4.71
CA SER A 128 -3.58 -20.88 5.97
C SER A 128 -3.00 -19.48 5.87
N LEU A 129 -3.14 -18.70 6.93
CA LEU A 129 -2.61 -17.36 7.08
C LEU A 129 -1.83 -17.25 8.39
N VAL A 130 -0.69 -16.59 8.35
CA VAL A 130 0.04 -16.13 9.53
C VAL A 130 0.25 -14.62 9.40
N ILE A 131 0.03 -13.88 10.49
CA ILE A 131 0.28 -12.43 10.51
C ILE A 131 1.48 -12.16 11.40
N TYR A 132 2.49 -11.53 10.82
CA TYR A 132 3.66 -11.04 11.54
C TYR A 132 3.42 -9.59 11.96
N GLY A 133 3.37 -9.33 13.26
CA GLY A 133 2.94 -8.10 13.90
C GLY A 133 1.55 -8.22 14.53
N ALA A 134 1.49 -8.34 15.86
CA ALA A 134 0.25 -8.43 16.64
C ALA A 134 -0.27 -7.06 17.13
N GLY A 135 0.24 -5.96 16.58
CA GLY A 135 -0.19 -4.59 16.85
C GLY A 135 -1.49 -4.21 16.15
N LYS A 136 -1.82 -2.91 16.17
CA LYS A 136 -3.08 -2.37 15.59
C LYS A 136 -3.31 -2.79 14.13
N ALA A 137 -2.27 -2.80 13.31
CA ALA A 137 -2.37 -3.17 11.89
C ALA A 137 -2.68 -4.66 11.71
N GLY A 138 -2.03 -5.55 12.48
CA GLY A 138 -2.31 -6.98 12.47
C GLY A 138 -3.72 -7.32 12.91
N LEU A 139 -4.23 -6.64 13.96
CA LEU A 139 -5.61 -6.80 14.43
C LEU A 139 -6.64 -6.35 13.39
N GLN A 140 -6.36 -5.28 12.67
CA GLN A 140 -7.25 -4.83 11.60
C GLN A 140 -7.27 -5.83 10.45
N LEU A 141 -6.12 -6.32 10.02
CA LEU A 141 -6.03 -7.38 9.00
C LEU A 141 -6.77 -8.66 9.44
N GLN A 142 -6.61 -9.11 10.69
CA GLN A 142 -7.38 -10.24 11.23
C GLN A 142 -8.87 -10.06 10.98
N ARG A 143 -9.44 -8.89 11.32
CA ARG A 143 -10.88 -8.60 11.13
C ARG A 143 -11.28 -8.60 9.65
N GLU A 144 -10.43 -8.06 8.78
CA GLU A 144 -10.70 -8.02 7.35
C GLU A 144 -10.64 -9.42 6.71
N PHE A 145 -9.78 -10.32 7.23
CA PHE A 145 -9.66 -11.71 6.77
C PHE A 145 -10.74 -12.66 7.36
N LEU A 146 -11.58 -12.22 8.30
CA LEU A 146 -12.64 -13.08 8.86
C LEU A 146 -13.58 -13.66 7.81
N SER A 147 -13.88 -12.90 6.75
CA SER A 147 -14.77 -13.29 5.64
C SER A 147 -14.04 -13.90 4.44
N SER A 148 -12.74 -14.10 4.51
CA SER A 148 -11.91 -14.65 3.43
C SER A 148 -11.81 -16.17 3.47
N GLU A 149 -11.22 -16.76 2.43
CA GLU A 149 -10.86 -18.19 2.37
C GLU A 149 -9.70 -18.58 3.30
N TYR A 150 -9.02 -17.61 3.92
CA TYR A 150 -7.88 -17.83 4.77
C TYR A 150 -8.27 -18.09 6.23
N LYS A 151 -7.65 -19.08 6.85
CA LYS A 151 -7.71 -19.36 8.30
C LYS A 151 -6.46 -18.76 8.95
N LEU A 152 -6.64 -17.78 9.84
CA LEU A 152 -5.53 -17.28 10.64
C LEU A 152 -5.12 -18.37 11.65
N ILE A 153 -3.87 -18.80 11.58
CA ILE A 153 -3.29 -19.87 12.40
C ILE A 153 -2.71 -19.27 13.69
N CYS A 154 -1.89 -18.23 13.57
CA CYS A 154 -1.27 -17.55 14.70
C CYS A 154 -0.81 -16.15 14.29
N PHE A 155 -0.45 -15.35 15.30
CA PHE A 155 0.38 -14.17 15.15
C PHE A 155 1.83 -14.51 15.48
N ILE A 156 2.76 -13.79 14.86
CA ILE A 156 4.17 -13.74 15.26
C ILE A 156 4.47 -12.30 15.64
N ASP A 157 5.17 -12.09 16.74
CA ASP A 157 5.62 -10.75 17.15
C ASP A 157 6.96 -10.85 17.87
N ASP A 158 7.84 -9.86 17.70
CA ASP A 158 9.14 -9.82 18.37
C ASP A 158 9.07 -9.16 19.77
N ASP A 159 7.93 -8.55 20.12
CA ASP A 159 7.71 -7.96 21.45
C ASP A 159 7.45 -9.07 22.50
N GLU A 160 8.39 -9.25 23.42
CA GLU A 160 8.32 -10.24 24.49
C GLU A 160 7.07 -10.09 25.38
N ILE A 161 6.56 -8.86 25.54
CA ILE A 161 5.36 -8.58 26.35
C ILE A 161 4.11 -9.26 25.77
N LEU A 162 4.08 -9.47 24.46
CA LEU A 162 2.98 -10.09 23.74
C LEU A 162 3.07 -11.62 23.71
N HIS A 163 4.24 -12.18 24.02
CA HIS A 163 4.42 -13.62 24.02
C HIS A 163 3.55 -14.28 25.10
N HIS A 164 3.09 -15.51 24.83
CA HIS A 164 2.17 -16.28 25.69
C HIS A 164 0.75 -15.68 25.83
N ARG A 165 0.44 -14.62 25.09
CA ARG A 165 -0.91 -14.05 25.01
C ARG A 165 -1.66 -14.60 23.81
N SER A 166 -2.98 -14.44 23.82
CA SER A 166 -3.85 -14.73 22.69
C SER A 166 -4.76 -13.55 22.41
N ILE A 167 -5.10 -13.35 21.14
CA ILE A 167 -6.04 -12.36 20.67
C ILE A 167 -7.20 -13.10 19.98
N ASP A 168 -8.42 -12.94 20.49
CA ASP A 168 -9.60 -13.67 20.02
C ASP A 168 -9.37 -15.20 19.94
N GLY A 169 -8.63 -15.76 20.91
CA GLY A 169 -8.29 -17.19 20.96
C GLY A 169 -7.15 -17.64 20.02
N ILE A 170 -6.50 -16.70 19.34
CA ILE A 170 -5.36 -16.96 18.44
C ILE A 170 -4.07 -16.61 19.14
N SER A 171 -3.16 -17.58 19.24
CA SER A 171 -1.88 -17.43 19.98
C SER A 171 -0.90 -16.50 19.28
N ILE A 172 -0.08 -15.83 20.10
CA ILE A 172 1.06 -15.02 19.64
C ILE A 172 2.34 -15.75 19.98
N PHE A 173 3.22 -15.93 19.00
CA PHE A 173 4.50 -16.61 19.15
C PHE A 173 5.66 -15.68 18.87
N SER A 174 6.81 -15.94 19.52
CA SER A 174 8.09 -15.42 19.03
C SER A 174 8.48 -16.14 17.74
N ARG A 175 9.37 -15.56 16.96
CA ARG A 175 9.92 -16.12 15.72
C ARG A 175 10.51 -17.52 15.92
N GLU A 176 11.27 -17.70 17.01
CA GLU A 176 11.91 -18.97 17.38
C GLU A 176 10.86 -20.03 17.75
N LYS A 177 9.91 -19.66 18.61
CA LYS A 177 8.87 -20.58 19.06
C LYS A 177 7.93 -21.00 17.92
N TYR A 178 7.62 -20.09 17.01
CA TYR A 178 6.91 -20.42 15.77
C TYR A 178 7.69 -21.47 14.97
N SER A 179 9.00 -21.27 14.80
CA SER A 179 9.86 -22.16 14.03
C SER A 179 9.98 -23.56 14.63
N LEU A 180 9.88 -23.68 15.95
CA LEU A 180 9.87 -24.98 16.65
C LEU A 180 8.52 -25.69 16.54
N ASN A 181 7.42 -24.94 16.63
CA ASN A 181 6.07 -25.52 16.68
C ASN A 181 5.52 -25.89 15.29
N TYR A 182 5.94 -25.18 14.25
CA TYR A 182 5.41 -25.35 12.89
C TYR A 182 6.51 -25.70 11.90
N LYS A 183 6.54 -26.96 11.50
CA LYS A 183 7.50 -27.48 10.51
C LYS A 183 6.94 -27.46 9.09
N ASN A 184 5.61 -27.37 8.94
CA ASN A 184 4.95 -27.36 7.63
C ASN A 184 5.01 -25.98 6.99
N ARG A 185 4.98 -25.95 5.66
CA ARG A 185 4.85 -24.73 4.87
C ARG A 185 3.39 -24.27 4.85
N PHE A 186 3.17 -22.99 5.01
CA PHE A 186 1.83 -22.36 5.00
C PHE A 186 1.64 -21.52 3.74
N ASP A 187 0.36 -21.23 3.36
CA ASP A 187 0.06 -20.58 2.10
C ASP A 187 0.45 -19.09 2.09
N LEU A 188 0.19 -18.36 3.18
CA LEU A 188 0.41 -16.91 3.19
C LEU A 188 0.93 -16.41 4.54
N MET A 189 1.98 -15.59 4.50
CA MET A 189 2.37 -14.70 5.61
C MET A 189 2.15 -13.24 5.22
N ILE A 190 1.68 -12.43 6.16
CA ILE A 190 1.55 -10.98 5.99
C ILE A 190 2.40 -10.29 7.04
N ILE A 191 3.35 -9.46 6.61
CA ILE A 191 4.10 -8.57 7.49
C ILE A 191 3.26 -7.31 7.72
N ALA A 192 2.66 -7.22 8.91
CA ALA A 192 1.72 -6.19 9.32
C ALA A 192 2.40 -5.13 10.23
N MET A 193 3.57 -4.68 9.83
CA MET A 193 4.42 -3.75 10.60
C MET A 193 4.75 -2.50 9.76
N PRO A 194 3.79 -1.57 9.53
CA PRO A 194 3.99 -0.42 8.65
C PRO A 194 5.03 0.59 9.18
N SER A 195 5.44 0.49 10.43
CA SER A 195 6.52 1.29 11.05
C SER A 195 7.87 0.58 11.10
N ALA A 196 7.96 -0.68 10.64
CA ALA A 196 9.21 -1.42 10.66
C ALA A 196 10.24 -0.82 9.69
N SER A 197 11.52 -0.86 10.08
CA SER A 197 12.62 -0.52 9.19
C SER A 197 12.79 -1.58 8.11
N GLN A 198 13.44 -1.22 7.00
CA GLN A 198 13.73 -2.19 5.93
C GLN A 198 14.64 -3.32 6.42
N GLU A 199 15.56 -3.03 7.35
CA GLU A 199 16.40 -4.05 7.98
C GLU A 199 15.58 -5.08 8.75
N GLN A 200 14.58 -4.62 9.51
CA GLN A 200 13.66 -5.50 10.20
C GLN A 200 12.85 -6.35 9.23
N ILE A 201 12.29 -5.74 8.17
CA ILE A 201 11.54 -6.44 7.13
C ILE A 201 12.42 -7.51 6.45
N LYS A 202 13.66 -7.16 6.11
CA LYS A 202 14.65 -8.07 5.52
C LYS A 202 14.93 -9.25 6.45
N SER A 203 15.23 -9.00 7.73
CA SER A 203 15.48 -10.03 8.74
C SER A 203 14.30 -11.00 8.89
N ILE A 204 13.07 -10.45 8.92
CA ILE A 204 11.85 -11.26 8.98
C ILE A 204 11.71 -12.11 7.72
N TYR A 205 11.89 -11.52 6.55
CA TYR A 205 11.77 -12.21 5.27
C TYR A 205 12.79 -13.38 5.18
N GLU A 206 14.08 -13.10 5.41
CA GLU A 206 15.16 -14.10 5.34
C GLU A 206 14.93 -15.29 6.29
N SER A 207 14.39 -15.03 7.48
CA SER A 207 14.12 -16.08 8.47
C SER A 207 12.85 -16.90 8.18
N MET A 208 11.92 -16.38 7.36
CA MET A 208 10.60 -16.97 7.18
C MET A 208 10.30 -17.45 5.75
N GLN A 209 11.05 -17.02 4.72
CA GLN A 209 10.72 -17.28 3.32
C GLN A 209 10.51 -18.75 2.98
N ASP A 210 11.27 -19.66 3.58
CA ASP A 210 11.16 -21.10 3.31
C ASP A 210 9.90 -21.75 3.93
N LYS A 211 9.21 -21.04 4.83
CA LYS A 211 8.06 -21.54 5.59
C LYS A 211 6.71 -21.15 4.99
N PHE A 212 6.70 -20.31 3.96
CA PHE A 212 5.49 -19.84 3.33
C PHE A 212 5.55 -19.97 1.81
N GLU A 213 4.39 -20.18 1.18
CA GLU A 213 4.30 -20.15 -0.28
C GLU A 213 4.38 -18.70 -0.78
N LYS A 214 3.73 -17.80 -0.05
CA LYS A 214 3.68 -16.38 -0.40
C LYS A 214 3.84 -15.50 0.85
N ILE A 215 4.63 -14.43 0.70
CA ILE A 215 4.78 -13.42 1.74
C ILE A 215 4.37 -12.07 1.16
N LYS A 216 3.47 -11.39 1.88
CA LYS A 216 3.01 -10.03 1.55
C LYS A 216 3.36 -9.06 2.65
N ILE A 217 3.46 -7.80 2.29
CA ILE A 217 3.72 -6.71 3.24
C ILE A 217 2.63 -5.65 3.17
N LEU A 218 2.26 -5.12 4.32
CA LEU A 218 1.49 -3.88 4.40
C LEU A 218 2.43 -2.69 4.16
N PRO A 219 2.11 -1.75 3.28
CA PRO A 219 2.93 -0.57 3.01
C PRO A 219 3.26 0.24 4.27
N SER A 220 4.27 1.11 4.18
CA SER A 220 4.61 2.03 5.27
C SER A 220 3.46 2.97 5.63
N MET A 221 3.47 3.51 6.85
CA MET A 221 2.42 4.41 7.37
C MET A 221 2.15 5.61 6.44
N GLN A 222 3.15 6.09 5.72
CA GLN A 222 3.05 7.22 4.79
C GLN A 222 2.26 6.85 3.52
N ASN A 223 2.33 5.58 3.10
CA ASN A 223 1.73 5.06 1.88
C ASN A 223 0.38 4.37 2.12
N ILE A 224 -0.07 4.28 3.37
CA ILE A 224 -1.37 3.68 3.71
C ILE A 224 -2.49 4.67 3.42
N LEU A 225 -3.39 4.30 2.52
CA LEU A 225 -4.61 5.06 2.22
C LEU A 225 -5.64 4.86 3.34
N LYS A 226 -5.93 5.91 4.10
CA LYS A 226 -6.77 5.87 5.31
C LYS A 226 -8.22 5.39 5.10
N LYS A 227 -8.72 5.43 3.87
CA LYS A 227 -10.12 5.08 3.53
C LYS A 227 -10.29 3.70 2.92
N GLU A 228 -9.20 2.97 2.66
CA GLU A 228 -9.25 1.66 2.03
C GLU A 228 -8.95 0.52 3.02
N LEU A 229 -9.48 -0.67 2.73
CA LEU A 229 -9.17 -1.88 3.50
C LEU A 229 -7.68 -2.24 3.35
N PHE A 230 -7.05 -2.67 4.43
CA PHE A 230 -5.64 -3.08 4.43
C PHE A 230 -5.36 -4.25 3.51
N VAL A 231 -6.31 -5.20 3.40
CA VAL A 231 -6.20 -6.34 2.46
C VAL A 231 -6.00 -5.89 1.01
N LYS A 232 -6.63 -4.79 0.59
CA LYS A 232 -6.47 -4.25 -0.77
C LYS A 232 -5.13 -3.57 -0.99
N GLN A 233 -4.48 -3.14 0.07
CA GLN A 233 -3.20 -2.44 0.03
C GLN A 233 -2.00 -3.39 0.21
N LEU A 234 -2.24 -4.68 0.45
CA LEU A 234 -1.18 -5.67 0.56
C LEU A 234 -0.45 -5.83 -0.77
N LYS A 235 0.86 -5.64 -0.75
CA LYS A 235 1.75 -5.87 -1.89
C LYS A 235 2.64 -7.07 -1.67
N ASP A 236 3.10 -7.68 -2.76
CA ASP A 236 4.18 -8.66 -2.70
C ASP A 236 5.48 -7.95 -2.28
N ILE A 237 6.34 -8.64 -1.54
CA ILE A 237 7.64 -8.07 -1.14
C ILE A 237 8.49 -7.89 -2.38
N GLY A 238 8.82 -6.65 -2.68
CA GLY A 238 9.73 -6.28 -3.74
C GLY A 238 11.19 -6.34 -3.28
N VAL A 239 12.11 -6.31 -4.24
CA VAL A 239 13.54 -6.20 -3.94
C VAL A 239 13.83 -4.89 -3.21
N GLU A 240 13.02 -3.86 -3.46
CA GLU A 240 13.08 -2.54 -2.82
C GLU A 240 12.85 -2.62 -1.31
N ASP A 241 11.95 -3.50 -0.87
CA ASP A 241 11.62 -3.67 0.55
C ASP A 241 12.74 -4.41 1.32
N LEU A 242 13.60 -5.15 0.59
CA LEU A 242 14.72 -5.93 1.15
C LEU A 242 16.06 -5.20 1.10
N LEU A 243 16.15 -4.11 0.36
CA LEU A 243 17.33 -3.25 0.36
C LEU A 243 17.28 -2.33 1.59
N ALA A 244 17.90 -2.77 2.66
CA ALA A 244 18.09 -1.98 3.86
C ALA A 244 19.06 -0.81 3.62
N ARG A 245 18.65 0.20 2.83
CA ARG A 245 19.48 1.35 2.52
C ARG A 245 18.65 2.62 2.45
N TYR A 246 18.85 3.50 3.42
CA TYR A 246 18.37 4.88 3.34
C TYR A 246 19.56 5.80 3.09
N PRO A 247 19.46 6.78 2.17
CA PRO A 247 20.40 7.85 2.12
C PRO A 247 20.38 8.54 3.50
N LYS A 248 21.50 8.43 4.23
CA LYS A 248 21.66 9.19 5.47
C LYS A 248 22.09 10.61 5.05
N ASP A 249 21.50 11.59 5.72
CA ASP A 249 21.91 12.99 5.68
C ASP A 249 21.68 13.77 4.36
N LEU A 250 20.53 13.54 3.70
CA LEU A 250 20.10 14.41 2.61
C LEU A 250 19.57 15.75 3.15
N ASP A 251 20.16 16.84 2.70
CA ASP A 251 19.65 18.18 2.99
C ASP A 251 18.50 18.56 2.05
N LYS A 252 17.29 18.16 2.43
CA LYS A 252 16.08 18.46 1.66
C LYS A 252 15.82 19.95 1.50
N ASN A 253 16.25 20.76 2.46
CA ASN A 253 16.11 22.21 2.38
C ASN A 253 17.04 22.79 1.29
N ALA A 254 18.28 22.29 1.20
CA ALA A 254 19.21 22.69 0.13
C ALA A 254 18.65 22.31 -1.24
N ILE A 255 18.13 21.09 -1.40
CA ILE A 255 17.51 20.64 -2.66
C ILE A 255 16.29 21.52 -3.00
N GLN A 256 15.43 21.79 -2.03
CA GLN A 256 14.24 22.62 -2.22
C GLN A 256 14.61 24.04 -2.65
N ASN A 257 15.59 24.67 -1.98
CA ASN A 257 16.05 26.01 -2.31
C ASN A 257 16.68 26.07 -3.72
N PHE A 258 17.34 24.99 -4.15
CA PHE A 258 17.92 24.89 -5.48
C PHE A 258 16.87 24.79 -6.59
N ILE A 259 15.77 24.05 -6.36
CA ILE A 259 14.76 23.76 -7.40
C ILE A 259 13.58 24.75 -7.37
N LYS A 260 13.21 25.24 -6.18
CA LYS A 260 12.03 26.08 -6.01
C LYS A 260 12.06 27.31 -6.91
N ASP A 261 10.93 27.59 -7.54
CA ASP A 261 10.71 28.75 -8.42
C ASP A 261 11.61 28.81 -9.67
N LYS A 262 12.34 27.72 -10.01
CA LYS A 262 13.20 27.64 -11.17
C LYS A 262 12.50 26.98 -12.37
N ILE A 263 12.96 27.39 -13.58
CA ILE A 263 12.63 26.71 -14.84
C ILE A 263 13.66 25.60 -15.04
N VAL A 264 13.22 24.35 -15.00
CA VAL A 264 14.07 23.17 -15.10
C VAL A 264 13.80 22.43 -16.41
N LEU A 265 14.85 22.22 -17.21
CA LEU A 265 14.78 21.40 -18.41
C LEU A 265 15.41 20.04 -18.13
N ILE A 266 14.67 18.97 -18.43
CA ILE A 266 15.10 17.59 -18.21
C ILE A 266 15.11 16.88 -19.54
N THR A 267 16.26 16.38 -20.00
CA THR A 267 16.35 15.55 -21.21
C THR A 267 16.30 14.08 -20.85
N GLY A 268 15.70 13.26 -21.72
CA GLY A 268 15.41 11.86 -21.39
C GLY A 268 14.36 11.75 -20.29
N ALA A 269 13.43 12.71 -20.26
CA ALA A 269 12.47 12.93 -19.19
C ALA A 269 11.49 11.76 -18.99
N GLY A 270 11.22 10.97 -20.02
CA GLY A 270 10.37 9.78 -19.94
C GLY A 270 11.12 8.50 -19.56
N GLY A 271 12.47 8.54 -19.47
CA GLY A 271 13.29 7.42 -19.01
C GLY A 271 13.16 7.20 -17.50
N SER A 272 13.68 6.07 -16.99
CA SER A 272 13.55 5.70 -15.55
C SER A 272 14.13 6.74 -14.59
N ILE A 273 15.26 7.38 -14.95
CA ILE A 273 15.90 8.44 -14.14
C ILE A 273 15.21 9.77 -14.39
N GLY A 274 15.02 10.15 -15.66
CA GLY A 274 14.42 11.44 -16.02
C GLY A 274 13.00 11.60 -15.49
N SER A 275 12.18 10.56 -15.52
CA SER A 275 10.82 10.60 -14.96
C SER A 275 10.82 10.80 -13.46
N GLU A 276 11.71 10.13 -12.73
CA GLU A 276 11.81 10.31 -11.28
C GLU A 276 12.34 11.69 -10.90
N ILE A 277 13.34 12.19 -11.63
CA ILE A 277 13.81 13.57 -11.44
C ILE A 277 12.67 14.57 -11.70
N SER A 278 11.83 14.32 -12.71
CA SER A 278 10.68 15.18 -13.01
C SER A 278 9.68 15.19 -11.85
N ARG A 279 9.38 14.03 -11.25
CA ARG A 279 8.53 13.92 -10.04
C ARG A 279 9.11 14.72 -8.88
N GLN A 280 10.39 14.54 -8.62
CA GLN A 280 11.05 15.21 -7.49
C GLN A 280 11.16 16.71 -7.71
N CYS A 281 11.52 17.17 -8.91
CA CYS A 281 11.52 18.60 -9.22
C CYS A 281 10.14 19.25 -9.06
N LYS A 282 9.07 18.57 -9.49
CA LYS A 282 7.71 19.02 -9.22
C LYS A 282 7.42 19.09 -7.71
N ALA A 283 7.76 18.06 -6.96
CA ALA A 283 7.55 17.99 -5.51
C ALA A 283 8.33 19.06 -4.74
N TYR A 284 9.54 19.44 -5.22
CA TYR A 284 10.37 20.50 -4.65
C TYR A 284 9.96 21.91 -5.14
N GLY A 285 8.91 22.05 -5.94
CA GLY A 285 8.31 23.34 -6.29
C GLY A 285 8.98 24.05 -7.46
N ALA A 286 9.46 23.33 -8.48
CA ALA A 286 9.89 23.94 -9.74
C ALA A 286 8.78 24.80 -10.32
N LYS A 287 9.14 26.02 -10.81
CA LYS A 287 8.18 26.94 -11.44
C LYS A 287 7.64 26.37 -12.74
N GLN A 288 8.50 25.77 -13.54
CA GLN A 288 8.14 25.15 -14.81
C GLN A 288 9.10 23.99 -15.11
N LEU A 289 8.56 22.89 -15.65
CA LEU A 289 9.32 21.74 -16.11
C LEU A 289 9.23 21.62 -17.62
N ILE A 290 10.38 21.64 -18.29
CA ILE A 290 10.49 21.40 -19.73
C ILE A 290 10.98 19.97 -19.92
N LEU A 291 10.08 19.07 -20.27
CA LEU A 291 10.36 17.64 -20.39
C LEU A 291 10.68 17.28 -21.84
N VAL A 292 11.95 16.99 -22.11
CA VAL A 292 12.45 16.66 -23.45
C VAL A 292 12.70 15.15 -23.54
N ASP A 293 12.03 14.49 -24.46
CA ASP A 293 12.29 13.08 -24.79
C ASP A 293 12.03 12.84 -26.30
N HIS A 294 12.78 11.92 -26.90
CA HIS A 294 12.54 11.52 -28.28
C HIS A 294 11.47 10.43 -28.43
N SER A 295 11.17 9.73 -27.35
CA SER A 295 10.15 8.69 -27.30
C SER A 295 8.79 9.29 -26.93
N GLU A 296 7.87 9.31 -27.89
CA GLU A 296 6.49 9.75 -27.68
C GLU A 296 5.83 8.99 -26.50
N PHE A 297 5.94 7.67 -26.50
CA PHE A 297 5.32 6.82 -25.47
C PHE A 297 5.83 7.15 -24.06
N ASN A 298 7.15 7.30 -23.91
CA ASN A 298 7.75 7.61 -22.61
C ASN A 298 7.36 9.00 -22.12
N LEU A 299 7.33 9.98 -23.03
CA LEU A 299 6.93 11.34 -22.72
C LEU A 299 5.44 11.40 -22.34
N TYR A 300 4.59 10.75 -23.11
CA TYR A 300 3.15 10.64 -22.80
C TYR A 300 2.92 10.03 -21.42
N SER A 301 3.64 8.93 -21.09
CA SER A 301 3.46 8.23 -19.81
C SER A 301 3.75 9.11 -18.61
N ILE A 302 4.82 9.92 -18.64
CA ILE A 302 5.15 10.81 -17.52
C ILE A 302 4.20 11.99 -17.43
N LEU A 303 3.66 12.47 -18.54
CA LEU A 303 2.65 13.55 -18.56
C LEU A 303 1.35 13.11 -17.92
N GLU A 304 0.83 11.93 -18.28
CA GLU A 304 -0.39 11.36 -17.70
C GLU A 304 -0.25 11.19 -16.18
N GLU A 305 0.95 10.90 -15.71
CA GLU A 305 1.21 10.75 -14.29
C GLU A 305 1.29 12.10 -13.56
N LEU A 306 1.99 13.07 -14.12
CA LEU A 306 2.25 14.34 -13.44
C LEU A 306 1.07 15.30 -13.46
N GLN A 307 0.29 15.37 -14.55
CA GLN A 307 -0.95 16.17 -14.70
C GLN A 307 -0.84 17.60 -14.14
N ASP A 308 0.06 18.44 -14.71
CA ASP A 308 0.31 19.78 -14.22
C ASP A 308 0.47 20.76 -15.41
N GLU A 309 -0.20 21.90 -15.37
CA GLU A 309 -0.19 22.92 -16.44
C GLU A 309 1.18 23.59 -16.63
N ASN A 310 2.04 23.55 -15.61
CA ASN A 310 3.40 24.10 -15.69
C ASN A 310 4.41 23.13 -16.32
N ILE A 311 3.96 21.98 -16.81
CA ILE A 311 4.80 20.98 -17.46
C ILE A 311 4.66 21.11 -18.98
N ILE A 312 5.76 21.37 -19.65
CA ILE A 312 5.83 21.53 -21.10
C ILE A 312 6.50 20.31 -21.71
N PRO A 313 5.77 19.47 -22.42
CA PRO A 313 6.36 18.32 -23.13
C PRO A 313 6.98 18.77 -24.46
N ILE A 314 8.18 18.30 -24.73
CA ILE A 314 8.90 18.56 -25.98
C ILE A 314 9.37 17.23 -26.55
N MET A 315 8.73 16.77 -27.61
CA MET A 315 9.11 15.53 -28.31
C MET A 315 10.22 15.84 -29.32
N GLN A 316 11.47 15.69 -28.88
CA GLN A 316 12.64 15.93 -29.72
C GLN A 316 13.89 15.16 -29.27
N SER A 317 14.82 14.96 -30.20
CA SER A 317 16.13 14.36 -29.93
C SER A 317 17.16 15.42 -29.55
N VAL A 318 18.04 15.09 -28.61
CA VAL A 318 19.22 15.94 -28.25
C VAL A 318 20.29 15.97 -29.31
N LYS A 319 20.20 15.11 -30.33
CA LYS A 319 21.18 15.03 -31.44
C LYS A 319 21.09 16.23 -32.38
N ASP A 320 19.91 16.78 -32.56
CA ASP A 320 19.68 17.94 -33.44
C ASP A 320 19.81 19.24 -32.65
N ILE A 321 20.95 19.92 -32.85
CA ILE A 321 21.24 21.16 -32.13
C ILE A 321 20.28 22.29 -32.49
N ASN A 322 19.81 22.38 -33.74
CA ASN A 322 18.96 23.47 -34.20
C ASN A 322 17.59 23.40 -33.58
N ILE A 323 17.01 22.18 -33.54
CA ILE A 323 15.71 21.94 -32.89
C ILE A 323 15.84 22.15 -31.38
N LEU A 324 16.90 21.62 -30.75
CA LEU A 324 17.16 21.78 -29.32
C LEU A 324 17.38 23.26 -28.95
N GLU A 325 18.05 24.03 -29.79
CA GLU A 325 18.26 25.47 -29.59
C GLU A 325 16.95 26.25 -29.54
N SER A 326 15.98 25.90 -30.37
CA SER A 326 14.66 26.56 -30.34
C SER A 326 13.98 26.41 -28.96
N THR A 327 14.17 25.27 -28.30
CA THR A 327 13.66 25.00 -26.94
C THR A 327 14.38 25.88 -25.92
N PHE A 328 15.70 25.93 -25.95
CA PHE A 328 16.48 26.81 -25.05
C PHE A 328 16.16 28.28 -25.24
N SER A 329 16.02 28.73 -26.48
CA SER A 329 15.68 30.09 -26.82
C SER A 329 14.30 30.51 -26.29
N LYS A 330 13.32 29.61 -26.43
CA LYS A 330 11.92 29.87 -26.03
C LYS A 330 11.73 29.87 -24.52
N TYR A 331 12.27 28.87 -23.82
CA TYR A 331 11.94 28.63 -22.41
C TYR A 331 13.00 29.15 -21.43
N ARG A 332 14.23 29.42 -21.88
CA ARG A 332 15.32 29.96 -21.05
C ARG A 332 15.48 29.24 -19.73
N PRO A 333 15.79 27.92 -19.74
CA PRO A 333 15.90 27.16 -18.50
C PRO A 333 17.03 27.68 -17.63
N GLN A 334 16.84 27.68 -16.32
CA GLN A 334 17.84 28.04 -15.33
C GLN A 334 18.65 26.81 -14.89
N ILE A 335 18.02 25.65 -14.88
CA ILE A 335 18.63 24.37 -14.53
C ILE A 335 18.39 23.40 -15.68
N VAL A 336 19.45 22.68 -16.08
CA VAL A 336 19.35 21.60 -17.07
C VAL A 336 19.87 20.30 -16.46
N ILE A 337 19.02 19.26 -16.48
CA ILE A 337 19.40 17.91 -16.02
C ILE A 337 19.39 16.99 -17.24
N HIS A 338 20.59 16.54 -17.63
CA HIS A 338 20.77 15.74 -18.84
C HIS A 338 20.81 14.25 -18.52
N ALA A 339 19.66 13.58 -18.67
CA ALA A 339 19.51 12.13 -18.48
C ALA A 339 19.30 11.34 -19.79
N ALA A 340 19.30 12.02 -20.94
CA ALA A 340 19.18 11.39 -22.26
C ALA A 340 20.49 10.67 -22.63
N ALA A 341 20.48 9.33 -22.58
CA ALA A 341 21.61 8.51 -23.00
C ALA A 341 21.18 7.06 -23.28
N TYR A 342 21.83 6.42 -24.23
CA TYR A 342 21.75 4.96 -24.39
C TYR A 342 22.65 4.28 -23.36
N LYS A 343 22.12 3.32 -22.63
CA LYS A 343 22.78 2.68 -21.47
C LYS A 343 23.03 1.18 -21.60
N HIS A 344 22.37 0.52 -22.57
CA HIS A 344 22.47 -0.94 -22.73
C HIS A 344 23.76 -1.29 -23.45
N VAL A 345 24.75 -1.80 -22.69
CA VAL A 345 26.09 -2.11 -23.21
C VAL A 345 26.05 -2.96 -24.48
N PRO A 346 25.36 -4.13 -24.55
CA PRO A 346 25.36 -4.93 -25.78
C PRO A 346 24.77 -4.20 -26.99
N LEU A 347 23.72 -3.39 -26.79
CA LEU A 347 23.09 -2.66 -27.90
C LEU A 347 24.02 -1.55 -28.42
N VAL A 348 24.73 -0.86 -27.52
CA VAL A 348 25.66 0.21 -27.91
C VAL A 348 26.88 -0.39 -28.60
N GLU A 349 27.38 -1.56 -28.16
CA GLU A 349 28.48 -2.27 -28.85
C GLU A 349 28.11 -2.64 -30.31
N HIS A 350 26.87 -3.02 -30.57
CA HIS A 350 26.38 -3.30 -31.91
C HIS A 350 25.99 -2.06 -32.73
N ASN A 351 25.87 -0.88 -32.09
CA ASN A 351 25.43 0.37 -32.71
C ASN A 351 26.30 1.55 -32.26
N ILE A 352 27.62 1.45 -32.50
CA ILE A 352 28.62 2.36 -31.99
C ILE A 352 28.37 3.81 -32.44
N LEU A 353 28.13 4.04 -33.72
CA LEU A 353 27.88 5.36 -34.27
C LEU A 353 26.66 6.04 -33.64
N GLU A 354 25.59 5.28 -33.45
CA GLU A 354 24.38 5.79 -32.80
C GLU A 354 24.64 6.10 -31.30
N GLY A 355 25.45 5.25 -30.64
CA GLY A 355 25.88 5.47 -29.26
C GLY A 355 26.70 6.75 -29.13
N ILE A 356 27.67 7.00 -30.06
CA ILE A 356 28.46 8.21 -30.10
C ILE A 356 27.58 9.44 -30.37
N THR A 357 26.75 9.38 -31.40
CA THR A 357 25.89 10.51 -31.80
C THR A 357 24.91 10.90 -30.69
N ASN A 358 24.25 9.93 -30.09
CA ASN A 358 23.30 10.24 -29.02
C ASN A 358 23.98 10.65 -27.71
N ASN A 359 24.99 9.87 -27.26
CA ASN A 359 25.57 10.10 -25.94
C ASN A 359 26.60 11.25 -25.97
N ILE A 360 27.52 11.29 -26.94
CA ILE A 360 28.56 12.30 -26.97
C ILE A 360 28.06 13.59 -27.63
N ILE A 361 27.56 13.50 -28.87
CA ILE A 361 27.13 14.72 -29.57
C ILE A 361 25.89 15.32 -28.91
N GLY A 362 24.92 14.50 -28.49
CA GLY A 362 23.76 14.98 -27.74
C GLY A 362 24.11 15.67 -26.43
N THR A 363 25.09 15.15 -25.67
CA THR A 363 25.59 15.80 -24.45
C THR A 363 26.28 17.10 -24.78
N LYS A 364 27.21 17.10 -25.79
CA LYS A 364 27.88 18.30 -26.25
C LYS A 364 26.89 19.39 -26.64
N ASN A 365 25.92 19.09 -27.49
CA ASN A 365 24.89 20.05 -27.90
C ASN A 365 24.17 20.66 -26.70
N THR A 366 23.78 19.82 -25.72
CA THR A 366 23.04 20.26 -24.54
C THR A 366 23.92 21.16 -23.65
N ILE A 367 25.19 20.84 -23.47
CA ILE A 367 26.16 21.68 -22.73
C ILE A 367 26.39 23.01 -23.44
N ASP A 368 26.67 22.98 -24.74
CA ASP A 368 26.97 24.21 -25.53
C ASP A 368 25.78 25.18 -25.50
N LEU A 369 24.57 24.66 -25.63
CA LEU A 369 23.34 25.46 -25.52
C LEU A 369 23.14 25.96 -24.09
N SER A 370 23.46 25.19 -23.08
CA SER A 370 23.39 25.64 -21.69
C SER A 370 24.33 26.83 -21.45
N ILE A 371 25.53 26.77 -21.95
CA ILE A 371 26.50 27.89 -21.88
C ILE A 371 26.02 29.10 -22.70
N LYS A 372 25.58 28.87 -23.93
CA LYS A 372 25.07 29.92 -24.82
C LYS A 372 23.88 30.68 -24.21
N TYR A 373 22.97 29.98 -23.56
CA TYR A 373 21.75 30.53 -22.95
C TYR A 373 21.90 30.86 -21.46
N LYS A 374 23.15 30.82 -20.93
CA LYS A 374 23.51 31.20 -19.56
C LYS A 374 22.68 30.44 -18.50
N VAL A 375 22.56 29.14 -18.67
CA VAL A 375 21.95 28.23 -17.66
C VAL A 375 22.80 28.33 -16.39
N GLU A 376 22.15 28.46 -15.24
CA GLU A 376 22.84 28.58 -13.95
C GLU A 376 23.55 27.25 -13.60
N LYS A 377 22.85 26.13 -13.75
CA LYS A 377 23.37 24.80 -13.41
C LYS A 377 23.06 23.77 -14.50
N PHE A 378 24.09 23.04 -14.94
CA PHE A 378 23.96 21.87 -15.80
C PHE A 378 24.39 20.61 -15.04
N VAL A 379 23.57 19.58 -15.04
CA VAL A 379 23.79 18.30 -14.34
C VAL A 379 23.87 17.17 -15.37
N LEU A 380 25.03 16.55 -15.50
CA LEU A 380 25.23 15.37 -16.35
C LEU A 380 24.98 14.11 -15.55
N ILE A 381 23.99 13.33 -15.94
CA ILE A 381 23.81 11.97 -15.40
C ILE A 381 24.87 11.05 -16.03
N SER A 382 25.76 10.52 -15.20
CA SER A 382 26.82 9.59 -15.58
C SER A 382 26.66 8.22 -14.91
N THR A 383 27.68 7.39 -14.95
CA THR A 383 27.62 6.00 -14.49
C THR A 383 28.97 5.55 -13.90
N ASP A 384 28.94 4.56 -13.01
CA ASP A 384 30.12 3.84 -12.53
C ASP A 384 30.95 3.23 -13.68
N LYS A 385 30.33 2.91 -14.82
CA LYS A 385 30.98 2.35 -16.02
C LYS A 385 31.85 3.34 -16.80
N ALA A 386 31.76 4.63 -16.46
CA ALA A 386 32.66 5.65 -16.97
C ALA A 386 34.02 5.65 -16.25
N VAL A 387 34.15 4.89 -15.15
CA VAL A 387 35.44 4.72 -14.44
C VAL A 387 36.24 3.62 -15.14
N ARG A 388 37.39 3.99 -15.73
CA ARG A 388 38.24 3.05 -16.51
C ARG A 388 37.38 2.16 -17.45
N PRO A 389 36.71 2.77 -18.43
CA PRO A 389 35.72 2.08 -19.23
C PRO A 389 36.34 0.94 -20.05
N THR A 390 35.66 -0.22 -20.04
CA THR A 390 36.02 -1.42 -20.79
C THR A 390 35.01 -1.74 -21.91
N ASN A 391 34.08 -0.82 -22.17
CA ASN A 391 33.05 -0.97 -23.19
C ASN A 391 32.71 0.40 -23.82
N VAL A 392 32.13 0.36 -25.02
CA VAL A 392 31.79 1.58 -25.78
C VAL A 392 30.86 2.50 -25.03
N MET A 393 29.79 1.96 -24.39
CA MET A 393 28.84 2.77 -23.64
C MET A 393 29.56 3.55 -22.50
N GLY A 394 30.35 2.87 -21.70
CA GLY A 394 31.14 3.49 -20.62
C GLY A 394 32.09 4.54 -21.17
N THR A 395 32.77 4.26 -22.32
CA THR A 395 33.67 5.21 -23.01
C THR A 395 32.90 6.45 -23.47
N THR A 396 31.69 6.32 -24.05
CA THR A 396 30.88 7.49 -24.44
C THR A 396 30.57 8.37 -23.24
N LYS A 397 30.21 7.79 -22.11
CA LYS A 397 29.96 8.58 -20.89
C LYS A 397 31.22 9.23 -20.33
N ARG A 398 32.36 8.53 -20.38
CA ARG A 398 33.64 9.13 -19.97
C ARG A 398 34.04 10.33 -20.85
N VAL A 399 33.84 10.26 -22.15
CA VAL A 399 34.06 11.40 -23.05
C VAL A 399 33.16 12.58 -22.70
N CYS A 400 31.86 12.31 -22.37
CA CYS A 400 30.97 13.36 -21.91
C CYS A 400 31.42 14.03 -20.61
N GLU A 401 31.96 13.27 -19.65
CA GLU A 401 32.53 13.82 -18.41
C GLU A 401 33.76 14.69 -18.70
N LEU A 402 34.67 14.20 -19.55
CA LEU A 402 35.86 14.97 -19.96
C LEU A 402 35.48 16.26 -20.66
N TYR A 403 34.46 16.24 -21.53
CA TYR A 403 33.96 17.45 -22.17
C TYR A 403 33.38 18.42 -21.13
N ALA A 404 32.53 17.93 -20.24
CA ALA A 404 31.89 18.72 -19.16
C ALA A 404 32.94 19.40 -18.25
N GLN A 405 34.06 18.71 -17.96
CA GLN A 405 35.14 19.24 -17.10
C GLN A 405 36.06 20.24 -17.78
N ASN A 406 36.23 20.17 -19.11
CA ASN A 406 37.22 20.94 -19.82
C ASN A 406 36.66 22.05 -20.72
N VAL A 407 35.31 22.11 -20.91
CA VAL A 407 34.72 23.20 -21.69
C VAL A 407 34.76 24.51 -20.92
N ASP A 408 35.01 25.63 -21.64
CA ASP A 408 34.90 26.96 -21.04
C ASP A 408 33.44 27.26 -20.70
N SER A 409 33.06 26.91 -19.50
CA SER A 409 31.65 26.98 -19.03
C SER A 409 31.18 28.39 -18.69
N LYS A 410 32.06 29.37 -18.67
CA LYS A 410 31.77 30.78 -18.33
C LYS A 410 31.04 30.88 -16.99
N ASN A 411 29.75 31.19 -17.05
CA ASN A 411 28.88 31.37 -15.87
C ASN A 411 27.97 30.16 -15.59
N THR A 412 28.09 29.08 -16.37
CA THR A 412 27.27 27.85 -16.16
C THR A 412 28.08 26.89 -15.30
N GLU A 413 27.53 26.55 -14.14
CA GLU A 413 28.13 25.52 -13.28
C GLU A 413 27.76 24.12 -13.82
N ILE A 414 28.78 23.39 -14.28
CA ILE A 414 28.59 22.04 -14.88
C ILE A 414 29.08 21.00 -13.90
N VAL A 415 28.21 20.10 -13.48
CA VAL A 415 28.54 18.97 -12.59
C VAL A 415 28.14 17.65 -13.22
N ALA A 416 28.87 16.58 -12.92
CA ALA A 416 28.51 15.23 -13.32
C ALA A 416 28.26 14.35 -12.09
N VAL A 417 27.26 13.44 -12.17
CA VAL A 417 26.96 12.52 -11.09
C VAL A 417 27.02 11.09 -11.60
N ARG A 418 27.85 10.28 -10.97
CA ARG A 418 27.99 8.85 -11.23
C ARG A 418 27.20 8.05 -10.20
N PHE A 419 26.45 7.06 -10.65
CA PHE A 419 25.86 6.06 -9.77
C PHE A 419 25.90 4.69 -10.44
N GLY A 420 25.72 3.64 -9.61
CA GLY A 420 25.72 2.25 -10.03
C GLY A 420 24.41 1.79 -10.63
N ASN A 421 24.05 0.53 -10.38
CA ASN A 421 22.80 -0.02 -10.90
C ASN A 421 21.61 0.49 -10.07
N VAL A 422 20.57 0.91 -10.76
CA VAL A 422 19.30 1.29 -10.10
C VAL A 422 18.27 0.19 -10.29
N LEU A 423 17.59 -0.16 -9.20
CA LEU A 423 16.58 -1.21 -9.18
C LEU A 423 15.32 -0.78 -9.94
N GLY A 424 14.72 -1.75 -10.63
CA GLY A 424 13.47 -1.52 -11.34
C GLY A 424 13.59 -0.67 -12.62
N SER A 425 14.80 -0.21 -13.00
CA SER A 425 14.96 0.54 -14.24
C SER A 425 14.70 -0.33 -15.48
N SER A 426 14.05 0.23 -16.49
CA SER A 426 13.70 -0.46 -17.73
C SER A 426 14.91 -1.16 -18.35
N GLY A 427 14.74 -2.46 -18.70
CA GLY A 427 15.79 -3.30 -19.28
C GLY A 427 16.96 -3.65 -18.34
N SER A 428 16.84 -3.42 -17.03
CA SER A 428 17.85 -3.84 -16.04
C SER A 428 17.75 -5.32 -15.70
N VAL A 429 18.72 -5.84 -14.94
CA VAL A 429 18.86 -7.28 -14.64
C VAL A 429 17.66 -7.85 -13.87
N ILE A 430 17.06 -7.11 -12.93
CA ILE A 430 15.96 -7.61 -12.11
C ILE A 430 14.68 -7.87 -12.91
N PRO A 431 14.16 -6.91 -13.73
CA PRO A 431 13.05 -7.21 -14.65
C PRO A 431 13.33 -8.40 -15.58
N LYS A 432 14.58 -8.53 -16.08
CA LYS A 432 14.97 -9.66 -16.91
C LYS A 432 14.87 -10.99 -16.14
N PHE A 433 15.38 -11.05 -14.91
CA PHE A 433 15.29 -12.24 -14.07
C PHE A 433 13.84 -12.60 -13.74
N LYS A 434 13.00 -11.61 -13.40
CA LYS A 434 11.57 -11.82 -13.17
C LYS A 434 10.90 -12.46 -14.39
N ALA A 435 11.11 -11.89 -15.58
CA ALA A 435 10.55 -12.44 -16.82
C ALA A 435 11.06 -13.86 -17.13
N GLN A 436 12.31 -14.18 -16.82
CA GLN A 436 12.84 -15.54 -16.98
C GLN A 436 12.19 -16.53 -16.01
N ILE A 437 12.01 -16.14 -14.74
CA ILE A 437 11.35 -16.97 -13.73
C ILE A 437 9.88 -17.20 -14.11
N GLU A 438 9.15 -16.15 -14.49
CA GLU A 438 7.75 -16.25 -14.94
C GLU A 438 7.59 -17.15 -16.18
N ALA A 439 8.59 -17.16 -17.07
CA ALA A 439 8.64 -18.05 -18.22
C ALA A 439 9.14 -19.47 -17.91
N GLY A 440 9.38 -19.82 -16.64
CA GLY A 440 9.92 -21.10 -16.21
C GLY A 440 11.37 -21.39 -16.68
N LYS A 441 12.13 -20.33 -17.01
CA LYS A 441 13.51 -20.44 -17.51
C LYS A 441 14.50 -20.16 -16.38
N ASN A 442 15.69 -20.73 -16.50
CA ASN A 442 16.81 -20.42 -15.61
C ASN A 442 17.23 -18.93 -15.78
N ILE A 443 17.60 -18.28 -14.68
CA ILE A 443 18.18 -16.95 -14.75
C ILE A 443 19.58 -16.99 -15.35
N THR A 444 19.92 -15.96 -16.15
CA THR A 444 21.24 -15.87 -16.79
C THR A 444 22.17 -14.95 -15.97
N VAL A 445 23.16 -15.55 -15.31
CA VAL A 445 24.20 -14.82 -14.56
C VAL A 445 25.44 -14.73 -15.42
N THR A 446 26.00 -13.51 -15.57
CA THR A 446 27.16 -13.27 -16.44
C THR A 446 28.44 -13.92 -15.90
N HIS A 447 28.62 -13.92 -14.58
CA HIS A 447 29.73 -14.55 -13.90
C HIS A 447 29.33 -14.91 -12.47
N PRO A 448 29.74 -16.09 -11.91
CA PRO A 448 29.35 -16.51 -10.56
C PRO A 448 29.73 -15.51 -9.45
N GLU A 449 30.90 -14.89 -9.58
CA GLU A 449 31.45 -13.96 -8.57
C GLU A 449 31.13 -12.49 -8.87
N ILE A 450 30.17 -12.20 -9.79
CA ILE A 450 29.86 -10.84 -10.16
C ILE A 450 29.16 -10.09 -9.03
N THR A 451 29.71 -8.97 -8.60
CA THR A 451 29.11 -8.08 -7.62
C THR A 451 28.60 -6.81 -8.31
N ARG A 452 27.52 -6.24 -7.79
CA ARG A 452 26.95 -4.97 -8.25
C ARG A 452 26.45 -4.18 -7.06
N TYR A 453 26.70 -2.87 -7.09
CA TYR A 453 26.05 -1.94 -6.17
C TYR A 453 24.68 -1.59 -6.71
N PHE A 454 23.67 -1.76 -5.88
CA PHE A 454 22.29 -1.40 -6.21
C PHE A 454 21.81 -0.27 -5.31
N MET A 455 20.96 0.58 -5.86
CA MET A 455 20.24 1.61 -5.14
C MET A 455 18.84 1.78 -5.72
N LEU A 456 17.96 2.44 -4.97
CA LEU A 456 16.62 2.77 -5.45
C LEU A 456 16.68 3.94 -6.45
N ILE A 457 15.77 3.96 -7.43
CA ILE A 457 15.68 5.08 -8.38
C ILE A 457 15.41 6.41 -7.65
N PRO A 458 14.43 6.50 -6.71
CA PRO A 458 14.22 7.73 -5.94
C PRO A 458 15.45 8.18 -5.15
N GLU A 459 16.19 7.25 -4.53
CA GLU A 459 17.43 7.52 -3.81
C GLU A 459 18.49 8.12 -4.74
N ALA A 460 18.72 7.48 -5.89
CA ALA A 460 19.69 7.95 -6.87
C ALA A 460 19.36 9.37 -7.36
N CYS A 461 18.10 9.65 -7.64
CA CYS A 461 17.64 10.94 -8.14
C CYS A 461 17.73 12.05 -7.07
N GLU A 462 17.39 11.74 -5.83
CA GLU A 462 17.50 12.68 -4.71
C GLU A 462 18.97 13.05 -4.44
N LEU A 463 19.89 12.06 -4.51
CA LEU A 463 21.35 12.30 -4.43
C LEU A 463 21.87 13.12 -5.62
N VAL A 464 21.33 12.93 -6.83
CA VAL A 464 21.66 13.78 -7.99
C VAL A 464 21.27 15.24 -7.74
N LEU A 465 20.05 15.47 -7.23
CA LEU A 465 19.60 16.83 -6.91
C LEU A 465 20.40 17.46 -5.78
N GLN A 466 20.81 16.66 -4.80
CA GLN A 466 21.71 17.15 -3.74
C GLN A 466 23.09 17.51 -4.28
N ALA A 467 23.73 16.64 -5.08
CA ALA A 467 25.00 16.91 -5.72
C ALA A 467 24.92 18.20 -6.58
N ALA A 468 23.80 18.35 -7.31
CA ALA A 468 23.54 19.57 -8.08
C ALA A 468 23.43 20.82 -7.21
N SER A 469 22.85 20.72 -6.02
CA SER A 469 22.68 21.87 -5.12
C SER A 469 23.99 22.34 -4.46
N ILE A 470 24.93 21.43 -4.23
CA ILE A 470 26.21 21.73 -3.54
C ILE A 470 27.40 21.92 -4.47
N GLY A 471 27.37 21.34 -5.68
CA GLY A 471 28.45 21.44 -6.65
C GLY A 471 28.61 22.86 -7.18
N LYS A 472 29.85 23.25 -7.54
CA LYS A 472 30.20 24.60 -7.99
C LYS A 472 30.70 24.63 -9.45
N GLY A 473 30.78 23.46 -10.08
CA GLY A 473 31.25 23.30 -11.47
C GLY A 473 32.60 22.59 -11.55
N GLY A 474 32.70 21.64 -12.50
CA GLY A 474 33.89 20.81 -12.72
C GLY A 474 33.92 19.53 -11.88
N GLU A 475 33.06 19.37 -10.87
CA GLU A 475 33.06 18.19 -10.03
C GLU A 475 32.35 16.99 -10.69
N ILE A 476 32.83 15.80 -10.31
CA ILE A 476 32.19 14.51 -10.57
C ILE A 476 31.91 13.86 -9.21
N PHE A 477 30.66 13.78 -8.85
CA PHE A 477 30.15 13.14 -7.62
C PHE A 477 29.98 11.64 -7.80
#